data_9d5c44bd1f939b89f08e025f471313f1
#
_entry.id   9d5c44bd1f939b89f08e025f471313f1
#
_cell.length_a   1.000
_cell.length_b   1.000
_cell.length_c   1.000
_cell.angle_alpha   90.00
_cell.angle_beta   90.00
_cell.angle_gamma   90.00
#
_symmetry.space_group_name_H-M   'P 1'
#
loop_
_entity.id
_entity.type
_entity.pdbx_description
1 polymer ?
#
loop_
_entity_poly.entity_id
_entity_poly.type
_entity_poly.pdbx_seq_one_letter_code
_entity_poly.pdbx_strand_id
1 'polypeptide(L)'
;RNRLKITMESRIHGDVYVRFGGERLETYRPKGRQGALRLACGTGKTLIMCIAAFEMKRLGLANKPMIIGLKSNVHDIADTFRRAYPNARVLYPGKEDFTPEKRVGIFHDIKNNNWDCIILTHDQFGKIPQSPEIQQEIYTQEIDSIEENLAVFEQQGNEVTGWIKKGLERRKENLEAKLEKLEQDIKDQTDDVTDFRQMGIDHLFVDESHNFKNLMFNTRHARVSGLGNPEGSMKAMNMLFAIRTIQERTGRDLGATFLSGTTISNSLTELYLLFKYLRPKEMERQGITCFDGWAAVYAKKSTDFEFSVTNQVVQKERFRYFIKVPELANFYAEITDYKTAEDVGVDRPELNEQLYHIPPTPQQEIFIQKLIKFAETGDATYIDREPLSEAEEKAQMLIATNYSNKMSLDMRLIDQQYGDSPGNKASHCAAKIAEYYYKYLDQKGTQFIFSDLSTYKPDQWNIYSEIRRKTRGRP
;
A
#
# COMPACT_ATOMS: atom_id res chain seq x y z
N ARG A 1 25.34 24.77 3.53
CA ARG A 1 25.01 24.47 2.09
C ARG A 1 25.32 22.98 1.82
N ASN A 2 24.62 22.08 2.46
CA ASN A 2 24.66 20.67 2.10
C ASN A 2 23.59 20.43 1.05
N ARG A 3 23.98 20.43 -0.21
CA ARG A 3 23.17 19.89 -1.29
C ARG A 3 23.00 18.40 -1.02
N LEU A 4 21.80 17.98 -0.66
CA LEU A 4 21.41 16.57 -0.63
C LEU A 4 21.78 15.93 -1.98
N LYS A 5 22.81 15.13 -2.01
CA LYS A 5 23.03 14.16 -3.10
C LYS A 5 22.02 13.04 -2.88
N ILE A 6 20.86 13.21 -3.48
CA ILE A 6 19.84 12.19 -3.46
C ILE A 6 20.20 11.20 -4.58
N THR A 7 20.90 10.11 -4.26
CA THR A 7 21.02 8.97 -5.16
C THR A 7 19.80 8.08 -5.04
N MET A 8 19.25 7.64 -6.16
CA MET A 8 18.02 6.82 -6.19
C MET A 8 18.17 5.47 -5.49
N GLU A 9 19.39 4.92 -5.41
CA GLU A 9 19.67 3.64 -4.75
C GLU A 9 19.49 3.67 -3.23
N SER A 10 19.80 4.79 -2.59
CA SER A 10 19.56 4.97 -1.15
C SER A 10 18.09 5.15 -0.79
N ARG A 11 17.18 5.23 -1.77
CA ARG A 11 15.76 5.51 -1.60
C ARG A 11 14.89 4.29 -1.47
N ILE A 12 15.35 3.11 -1.89
CA ILE A 12 14.60 1.87 -1.75
C ILE A 12 14.49 1.46 -0.28
N HIS A 13 15.35 2.00 0.59
CA HIS A 13 15.46 1.64 2.01
C HIS A 13 15.33 2.82 2.97
N GLY A 14 15.01 3.98 2.49
CA GLY A 14 14.95 5.17 3.31
C GLY A 14 13.53 5.69 3.56
N ASP A 15 13.37 6.54 4.51
CA ASP A 15 12.11 7.04 5.06
C ASP A 15 11.87 8.53 4.79
N VAL A 16 10.64 8.96 4.52
CA VAL A 16 10.28 10.31 4.03
C VAL A 16 9.27 11.04 4.92
N TYR A 17 9.25 12.34 4.93
CA TYR A 17 8.47 13.19 5.83
C TYR A 17 7.66 14.30 5.20
N VAL A 18 6.74 14.81 6.01
CA VAL A 18 6.13 16.12 5.85
C VAL A 18 6.48 17.01 7.05
N ARG A 19 6.69 18.29 6.81
CA ARG A 19 7.02 19.26 7.83
C ARG A 19 5.78 19.98 8.34
N PHE A 20 5.55 19.89 9.64
CA PHE A 20 4.56 20.70 10.35
C PHE A 20 5.25 21.60 11.35
N GLY A 21 4.99 22.88 11.25
CA GLY A 21 5.43 23.83 12.23
C GLY A 21 6.93 24.07 12.30
N GLY A 22 7.30 25.06 12.96
CA GLY A 22 8.63 25.62 13.12
C GLY A 22 8.69 27.01 12.51
N GLU A 23 9.69 27.75 12.87
CA GLU A 23 9.91 29.17 12.53
C GLU A 23 9.84 29.51 11.02
N ARG A 24 9.84 28.48 10.16
CA ARG A 24 9.72 28.64 8.70
C ARG A 24 8.28 28.71 8.20
N LEU A 25 7.27 28.52 9.04
CA LEU A 25 5.88 28.77 8.64
C LEU A 25 5.61 30.25 8.36
N GLU A 26 6.31 31.16 9.03
CA GLU A 26 6.18 32.60 8.81
C GLU A 26 6.73 33.05 7.46
N THR A 27 7.68 32.30 6.88
CA THR A 27 8.21 32.58 5.54
C THR A 27 7.41 31.90 4.44
N TYR A 28 6.35 31.17 4.80
CA TYR A 28 5.52 30.47 3.85
C TYR A 28 4.51 31.40 3.20
N ARG A 29 4.62 31.47 1.89
CA ARG A 29 3.54 31.96 1.04
C ARG A 29 2.23 31.32 1.49
N PRO A 30 1.09 32.02 1.44
CA PRO A 30 -0.20 31.57 1.98
C PRO A 30 -0.84 30.42 1.17
N LYS A 31 -0.02 29.51 0.64
CA LYS A 31 -0.45 28.28 0.02
C LYS A 31 -0.20 27.17 1.02
N GLY A 32 -1.27 26.75 1.70
CA GLY A 32 -1.22 25.57 2.55
C GLY A 32 -0.55 24.41 1.80
N ARG A 33 0.25 23.64 2.49
CA ARG A 33 0.94 22.49 1.90
C ARG A 33 0.22 21.21 2.23
N GLN A 34 0.02 20.40 1.24
CA GLN A 34 -0.15 18.96 1.41
C GLN A 34 1.20 18.31 1.51
N GLY A 35 1.26 17.19 2.20
CA GLY A 35 2.52 16.55 2.28
C GLY A 35 2.47 15.04 2.51
N ALA A 36 3.56 14.40 2.15
CA ALA A 36 3.87 13.04 2.52
C ALA A 36 4.95 13.04 3.60
N LEU A 37 4.70 12.39 4.72
CA LEU A 37 5.61 12.25 5.84
C LEU A 37 6.21 10.85 5.84
N ARG A 38 7.53 10.75 5.78
CA ARG A 38 8.21 9.47 5.81
C ARG A 38 9.27 9.42 6.89
N LEU A 39 9.04 8.54 7.87
CA LEU A 39 9.83 8.40 9.08
C LEU A 39 10.29 6.96 9.30
N ALA A 40 11.57 6.77 9.59
CA ALA A 40 12.08 5.50 10.09
C ALA A 40 11.27 4.99 11.30
N CYS A 41 11.25 3.69 11.53
CA CYS A 41 10.65 3.14 12.74
C CYS A 41 11.33 3.77 13.99
N GLY A 42 10.53 4.14 14.98
CA GLY A 42 11.04 4.75 16.23
C GLY A 42 11.22 6.26 16.23
N THR A 43 10.99 6.97 15.12
CA THR A 43 11.18 8.42 15.02
C THR A 43 10.00 9.27 15.52
N GLY A 44 9.01 8.67 16.18
CA GLY A 44 7.88 9.40 16.78
C GLY A 44 6.73 9.74 15.81
N LYS A 45 6.59 9.03 14.67
CA LYS A 45 5.49 9.25 13.69
C LYS A 45 4.13 9.45 14.34
N THR A 46 3.78 8.55 15.24
CA THR A 46 2.50 8.58 15.96
C THR A 46 2.30 9.88 16.73
N LEU A 47 3.31 10.32 17.47
CA LEU A 47 3.24 11.56 18.25
C LEU A 47 3.17 12.79 17.35
N ILE A 48 3.97 12.84 16.28
CA ILE A 48 3.95 13.93 15.28
C ILE A 48 2.55 14.06 14.68
N MET A 49 1.95 12.94 14.30
CA MET A 49 0.60 12.89 13.71
C MET A 49 -0.46 13.40 14.70
N CYS A 50 -0.41 12.96 15.96
CA CYS A 50 -1.32 13.40 17.00
C CYS A 50 -1.19 14.90 17.28
N ILE A 51 0.05 15.40 17.41
CA ILE A 51 0.34 16.82 17.63
C ILE A 51 -0.13 17.64 16.43
N ALA A 52 0.21 17.23 15.22
CA ALA A 52 -0.17 17.94 14.01
C ALA A 52 -1.70 18.05 13.87
N ALA A 53 -2.43 16.96 14.12
CA ALA A 53 -3.89 16.97 14.05
C ALA A 53 -4.52 17.97 15.04
N PHE A 54 -4.07 17.96 16.28
CA PHE A 54 -4.59 18.86 17.31
C PHE A 54 -4.19 20.33 17.06
N GLU A 55 -2.92 20.57 16.73
CA GLU A 55 -2.41 21.92 16.49
C GLU A 55 -3.00 22.54 15.22
N MET A 56 -3.23 21.77 14.17
CA MET A 56 -3.94 22.26 12.98
C MET A 56 -5.33 22.75 13.32
N LYS A 57 -6.06 22.03 14.18
CA LYS A 57 -7.37 22.47 14.66
C LYS A 57 -7.25 23.74 15.52
N ARG A 58 -6.33 23.75 16.48
CA ARG A 58 -6.09 24.91 17.34
C ARG A 58 -5.73 26.19 16.57
N LEU A 59 -4.99 26.03 15.44
CA LEU A 59 -4.58 27.12 14.56
C LEU A 59 -5.63 27.48 13.49
N GLY A 60 -6.75 26.77 13.45
CA GLY A 60 -7.79 26.98 12.44
C GLY A 60 -7.40 26.51 11.01
N LEU A 61 -6.37 25.68 10.89
CA LEU A 61 -5.92 25.10 9.62
C LEU A 61 -6.76 23.89 9.22
N ALA A 62 -7.35 23.21 10.18
CA ALA A 62 -8.36 22.16 10.02
C ALA A 62 -9.39 22.27 11.12
N ASN A 63 -10.66 21.98 10.82
CA ASN A 63 -11.73 21.99 11.81
C ASN A 63 -12.04 20.60 12.36
N LYS A 64 -11.93 19.58 11.52
CA LYS A 64 -12.28 18.21 11.86
C LYS A 64 -11.23 17.22 11.27
N PRO A 65 -10.03 17.17 11.86
CA PRO A 65 -8.98 16.25 11.39
C PRO A 65 -9.33 14.80 11.72
N MET A 66 -8.97 13.88 10.80
CA MET A 66 -9.12 12.45 10.98
C MET A 66 -7.77 11.74 10.83
N ILE A 67 -7.47 10.82 11.73
CA ILE A 67 -6.31 9.93 11.68
C ILE A 67 -6.77 8.54 11.26
N ILE A 68 -6.09 7.96 10.28
CA ILE A 68 -6.37 6.63 9.74
C ILE A 68 -5.13 5.77 9.96
N GLY A 69 -5.26 4.73 10.81
CA GLY A 69 -4.15 3.86 11.18
C GLY A 69 -4.40 2.39 10.89
N LEU A 70 -3.37 1.57 11.09
CA LEU A 70 -3.53 0.11 11.03
C LEU A 70 -4.29 -0.39 12.27
N LYS A 71 -5.03 -1.48 12.11
CA LYS A 71 -5.73 -2.14 13.21
C LYS A 71 -4.79 -2.51 14.38
N SER A 72 -3.52 -2.81 14.08
CA SER A 72 -2.51 -3.16 15.08
C SER A 72 -2.02 -1.99 15.92
N ASN A 73 -2.06 -0.75 15.40
CA ASN A 73 -1.47 0.41 16.05
C ASN A 73 -2.47 1.53 16.38
N VAL A 74 -3.70 1.46 15.88
CA VAL A 74 -4.71 2.51 16.08
C VAL A 74 -5.03 2.75 17.56
N HIS A 75 -4.93 1.74 18.41
CA HIS A 75 -5.11 1.87 19.85
C HIS A 75 -3.98 2.72 20.47
N ASP A 76 -2.74 2.42 20.09
CA ASP A 76 -1.57 3.18 20.56
C ASP A 76 -1.61 4.64 20.08
N ILE A 77 -2.16 4.90 18.88
CA ILE A 77 -2.40 6.23 18.35
C ILE A 77 -3.38 6.97 19.28
N ALA A 78 -4.52 6.35 19.61
CA ALA A 78 -5.52 6.95 20.47
C ALA A 78 -5.00 7.23 21.89
N ASP A 79 -4.25 6.31 22.45
CA ASP A 79 -3.63 6.49 23.77
C ASP A 79 -2.53 7.56 23.76
N THR A 80 -1.73 7.62 22.70
CA THR A 80 -0.74 8.68 22.53
C THR A 80 -1.41 10.04 22.41
N PHE A 81 -2.51 10.14 21.67
CA PHE A 81 -3.29 11.37 21.55
C PHE A 81 -3.82 11.84 22.90
N ARG A 82 -4.45 10.95 23.68
CA ARG A 82 -4.99 11.26 25.00
C ARG A 82 -3.90 11.64 26.02
N ARG A 83 -2.73 11.00 25.94
CA ARG A 83 -1.58 11.39 26.79
C ARG A 83 -1.02 12.74 26.43
N ALA A 84 -0.95 13.09 25.15
CA ALA A 84 -0.48 14.40 24.70
C ALA A 84 -1.49 15.51 25.02
N TYR A 85 -2.78 15.23 24.87
CA TYR A 85 -3.88 16.18 25.03
C TYR A 85 -5.03 15.57 25.85
N PRO A 86 -4.91 15.52 27.20
CA PRO A 86 -5.89 14.84 28.06
C PRO A 86 -7.32 15.39 27.98
N ASN A 87 -7.47 16.67 27.63
CA ASN A 87 -8.77 17.33 27.53
C ASN A 87 -9.37 17.31 26.11
N ALA A 88 -8.67 16.70 25.14
CA ALA A 88 -9.16 16.65 23.77
C ALA A 88 -10.35 15.70 23.62
N ARG A 89 -11.33 16.12 22.83
CA ARG A 89 -12.50 15.32 22.45
C ARG A 89 -12.13 14.43 21.26
N VAL A 90 -11.77 13.18 21.54
CA VAL A 90 -11.33 12.22 20.54
C VAL A 90 -12.39 11.15 20.33
N LEU A 91 -12.87 10.99 19.09
CA LEU A 91 -13.72 9.88 18.70
C LEU A 91 -12.83 8.72 18.23
N TYR A 92 -12.88 7.62 18.97
CA TYR A 92 -12.19 6.38 18.65
C TYR A 92 -13.13 5.20 18.90
N PRO A 93 -13.91 4.76 17.87
CA PRO A 93 -14.82 3.63 18.01
C PRO A 93 -14.06 2.30 18.02
N GLY A 94 -14.37 1.44 18.98
CA GLY A 94 -13.86 0.09 19.06
C GLY A 94 -14.39 -0.81 17.92
N LYS A 95 -13.89 -2.05 17.85
CA LYS A 95 -14.38 -3.02 16.88
C LYS A 95 -15.85 -3.36 17.09
N GLU A 96 -16.27 -3.51 18.35
CA GLU A 96 -17.65 -3.86 18.73
C GLU A 96 -18.65 -2.73 18.53
N ASP A 97 -18.14 -1.49 18.40
CA ASP A 97 -18.95 -0.31 18.16
C ASP A 97 -19.16 -0.04 16.67
N PHE A 98 -18.37 -0.68 15.80
CA PHE A 98 -18.39 -0.43 14.35
C PHE A 98 -19.10 -1.54 13.54
N THR A 99 -20.16 -2.13 14.12
CA THR A 99 -21.04 -3.07 13.39
C THR A 99 -21.91 -2.32 12.37
N PRO A 100 -22.51 -2.99 11.37
CA PRO A 100 -23.36 -2.36 10.38
C PRO A 100 -24.48 -1.48 10.99
N GLU A 101 -25.08 -1.94 12.09
CA GLU A 101 -26.17 -1.26 12.77
C GLU A 101 -25.71 -0.01 13.53
N LYS A 102 -24.57 -0.13 14.22
CA LYS A 102 -24.05 0.95 15.08
C LYS A 102 -23.28 2.02 14.29
N ARG A 103 -22.63 1.66 13.18
CA ARG A 103 -21.78 2.60 12.45
C ARG A 103 -22.53 3.79 11.85
N VAL A 104 -23.84 3.63 11.52
CA VAL A 104 -24.68 4.75 11.06
C VAL A 104 -24.74 5.83 12.15
N GLY A 105 -24.95 5.42 13.40
CA GLY A 105 -24.88 6.33 14.55
C GLY A 105 -23.52 7.02 14.70
N ILE A 106 -22.42 6.29 14.46
CA ILE A 106 -21.05 6.87 14.48
C ILE A 106 -20.90 7.92 13.37
N PHE A 107 -21.42 7.67 12.17
CA PHE A 107 -21.36 8.63 11.07
C PHE A 107 -22.15 9.91 11.38
N HIS A 108 -23.34 9.77 11.96
CA HIS A 108 -24.08 10.91 12.47
C HIS A 108 -23.35 11.65 13.60
N ASP A 109 -22.66 10.92 14.48
CA ASP A 109 -21.89 11.48 15.57
C ASP A 109 -20.67 12.28 15.04
N ILE A 110 -20.02 11.77 13.99
CA ILE A 110 -18.96 12.49 13.27
C ILE A 110 -19.53 13.77 12.64
N LYS A 111 -20.69 13.70 11.97
CA LYS A 111 -21.33 14.84 11.31
C LYS A 111 -21.69 15.94 12.32
N ASN A 112 -22.36 15.57 13.41
CA ASN A 112 -23.03 16.51 14.29
C ASN A 112 -22.19 17.05 15.45
N ASN A 113 -21.07 16.43 15.78
CA ASN A 113 -20.22 16.85 16.89
C ASN A 113 -18.91 17.49 16.44
N ASN A 114 -18.44 18.41 17.28
CA ASN A 114 -17.14 19.06 17.08
C ASN A 114 -16.03 18.26 17.78
N TRP A 115 -15.54 17.21 17.11
CA TRP A 115 -14.42 16.40 17.57
C TRP A 115 -13.08 17.12 17.34
N ASP A 116 -12.14 16.98 18.27
CA ASP A 116 -10.77 17.49 18.09
C ASP A 116 -9.96 16.57 17.19
N CYS A 117 -10.28 15.29 17.21
CA CYS A 117 -9.75 14.33 16.28
C CYS A 117 -10.68 13.13 16.18
N ILE A 118 -10.76 12.52 15.00
CA ILE A 118 -11.42 11.24 14.76
C ILE A 118 -10.33 10.22 14.42
N ILE A 119 -10.31 9.07 15.07
CA ILE A 119 -9.30 8.03 14.85
C ILE A 119 -10.00 6.75 14.38
N LEU A 120 -9.71 6.31 13.17
CA LEU A 120 -10.28 5.10 12.56
C LEU A 120 -9.20 4.15 12.06
N THR A 121 -9.56 2.88 11.95
CA THR A 121 -8.73 1.92 11.20
C THR A 121 -8.90 2.11 9.70
N HIS A 122 -7.95 1.62 8.90
CA HIS A 122 -8.07 1.56 7.44
C HIS A 122 -9.37 0.87 6.98
N ASP A 123 -9.80 -0.19 7.68
CA ASP A 123 -11.01 -0.93 7.33
C ASP A 123 -12.28 -0.17 7.70
N GLN A 124 -12.29 0.53 8.84
CA GLN A 124 -13.40 1.39 9.25
C GLN A 124 -13.57 2.57 8.30
N PHE A 125 -12.47 3.23 7.93
CA PHE A 125 -12.47 4.29 6.92
C PHE A 125 -13.06 3.80 5.59
N GLY A 126 -12.69 2.61 5.13
CA GLY A 126 -13.22 2.00 3.90
C GLY A 126 -14.73 1.71 3.92
N LYS A 127 -15.40 1.86 5.07
CA LYS A 127 -16.86 1.71 5.22
C LYS A 127 -17.62 3.03 5.20
N ILE A 128 -16.91 4.16 5.15
CA ILE A 128 -17.56 5.48 5.03
C ILE A 128 -18.07 5.64 3.60
N PRO A 129 -19.37 5.93 3.40
CA PRO A 129 -19.89 6.27 2.09
C PRO A 129 -19.18 7.51 1.54
N GLN A 130 -18.79 7.44 0.27
CA GLN A 130 -18.13 8.56 -0.41
C GLN A 130 -19.17 9.38 -1.17
N SER A 131 -18.90 10.68 -1.39
CA SER A 131 -19.77 11.57 -2.16
C SER A 131 -20.03 10.99 -3.56
N PRO A 132 -21.30 10.77 -3.95
CA PRO A 132 -21.64 10.24 -5.26
C PRO A 132 -21.15 11.12 -6.41
N GLU A 133 -21.21 12.46 -6.24
CA GLU A 133 -20.79 13.42 -7.25
C GLU A 133 -19.30 13.31 -7.54
N ILE A 134 -18.49 13.18 -6.49
CA ILE A 134 -17.03 13.01 -6.62
C ILE A 134 -16.69 11.66 -7.28
N GLN A 135 -17.43 10.61 -6.93
CA GLN A 135 -17.24 9.30 -7.57
C GLN A 135 -17.56 9.39 -9.07
N GLN A 136 -18.68 10.03 -9.42
CA GLN A 136 -19.10 10.24 -10.80
C GLN A 136 -18.06 11.04 -11.58
N GLU A 137 -17.58 12.16 -11.03
CA GLU A 137 -16.56 13.00 -11.66
C GLU A 137 -15.28 12.20 -11.95
N ILE A 138 -14.77 11.47 -10.95
CA ILE A 138 -13.53 10.70 -11.10
C ILE A 138 -13.69 9.55 -12.09
N TYR A 139 -14.81 8.82 -12.07
CA TYR A 139 -15.04 7.75 -13.05
C TYR A 139 -15.16 8.31 -14.46
N THR A 140 -15.82 9.45 -14.66
CA THR A 140 -15.89 10.13 -15.95
C THR A 140 -14.50 10.53 -16.45
N GLN A 141 -13.67 11.16 -15.60
CA GLN A 141 -12.29 11.53 -15.95
C GLN A 141 -11.44 10.31 -16.36
N GLU A 142 -11.61 9.17 -15.68
CA GLU A 142 -10.90 7.94 -16.04
C GLU A 142 -11.40 7.35 -17.36
N ILE A 143 -12.69 7.43 -17.65
CA ILE A 143 -13.27 7.00 -18.94
C ILE A 143 -12.74 7.88 -20.06
N ASP A 144 -12.75 9.20 -19.91
CA ASP A 144 -12.21 10.16 -20.89
C ASP A 144 -10.74 9.86 -21.19
N SER A 145 -9.93 9.59 -20.15
CA SER A 145 -8.53 9.21 -20.31
C SER A 145 -8.36 7.88 -21.07
N ILE A 146 -9.27 6.92 -20.92
CA ILE A 146 -9.25 5.67 -21.70
C ILE A 146 -9.61 5.97 -23.16
N GLU A 147 -10.61 6.79 -23.41
CA GLU A 147 -11.04 7.18 -24.76
C GLU A 147 -9.94 7.91 -25.54
N GLU A 148 -9.23 8.84 -24.88
CA GLU A 148 -8.05 9.48 -25.45
C GLU A 148 -6.98 8.47 -25.84
N ASN A 149 -6.71 7.49 -24.99
CA ASN A 149 -5.75 6.41 -25.28
C ASN A 149 -6.21 5.53 -26.45
N LEU A 150 -7.49 5.20 -26.54
CA LEU A 150 -8.06 4.42 -27.64
C LEU A 150 -7.99 5.19 -28.97
N ALA A 151 -8.29 6.49 -28.96
CA ALA A 151 -8.20 7.33 -30.15
C ALA A 151 -6.76 7.41 -30.71
N VAL A 152 -5.75 7.46 -29.84
CA VAL A 152 -4.34 7.41 -30.25
C VAL A 152 -3.99 6.08 -30.93
N PHE A 153 -4.51 4.95 -30.42
CA PHE A 153 -4.28 3.65 -31.07
C PHE A 153 -4.94 3.54 -32.45
N GLU A 154 -6.11 4.12 -32.64
CA GLU A 154 -6.80 4.15 -33.95
C GLU A 154 -6.02 4.93 -35.00
N GLN A 155 -5.36 6.02 -34.58
CA GLN A 155 -4.51 6.82 -35.48
C GLN A 155 -3.20 6.12 -35.85
N GLN A 156 -2.65 5.28 -34.98
CA GLN A 156 -1.34 4.63 -35.19
C GLN A 156 -1.38 3.36 -36.04
N GLY A 157 -2.55 2.77 -36.28
CA GLY A 157 -2.78 1.69 -37.26
C GLY A 157 -1.97 0.39 -37.07
N ASN A 158 -1.43 0.12 -35.89
CA ASN A 158 -0.51 -0.99 -35.65
C ASN A 158 -1.20 -2.26 -35.13
N GLU A 159 -0.93 -3.41 -35.77
CA GLU A 159 -1.44 -4.75 -35.38
C GLU A 159 -1.01 -5.20 -33.96
N VAL A 160 0.06 -4.65 -33.41
CA VAL A 160 0.61 -5.02 -32.08
C VAL A 160 -0.31 -4.62 -30.91
N THR A 161 -1.34 -3.84 -31.16
CA THR A 161 -2.15 -3.19 -30.14
C THR A 161 -3.49 -3.87 -29.83
N GLY A 162 -3.88 -4.91 -30.55
CA GLY A 162 -5.22 -5.49 -30.46
C GLY A 162 -5.61 -5.97 -29.05
N TRP A 163 -4.70 -6.59 -28.31
CA TRP A 163 -4.98 -7.05 -26.95
C TRP A 163 -4.92 -5.91 -25.92
N ILE A 164 -4.09 -4.88 -26.14
CA ILE A 164 -4.05 -3.68 -25.30
C ILE A 164 -5.36 -2.91 -25.48
N LYS A 165 -5.80 -2.73 -26.73
CA LYS A 165 -7.08 -2.12 -27.06
C LYS A 165 -8.23 -2.83 -26.36
N LYS A 166 -8.33 -4.17 -26.48
CA LYS A 166 -9.33 -4.96 -25.76
C LYS A 166 -9.24 -4.79 -24.24
N GLY A 167 -8.06 -4.67 -23.67
CA GLY A 167 -7.87 -4.43 -22.25
C GLY A 167 -8.38 -3.06 -21.81
N LEU A 168 -8.21 -2.02 -22.61
CA LEU A 168 -8.73 -0.68 -22.36
C LEU A 168 -10.26 -0.63 -22.55
N GLU A 169 -10.78 -1.24 -23.61
CA GLU A 169 -12.22 -1.35 -23.88
C GLU A 169 -12.94 -2.03 -22.70
N ARG A 170 -12.44 -3.17 -22.25
CA ARG A 170 -12.98 -3.87 -21.09
C ARG A 170 -12.94 -3.03 -19.81
N ARG A 171 -11.88 -2.23 -19.61
CA ARG A 171 -11.81 -1.32 -18.45
C ARG A 171 -12.84 -0.21 -18.57
N LYS A 172 -13.02 0.36 -19.77
CA LYS A 172 -14.05 1.36 -20.05
C LYS A 172 -15.42 0.80 -19.69
N GLU A 173 -15.81 -0.37 -20.23
CA GLU A 173 -17.06 -1.07 -19.92
C GLU A 173 -17.26 -1.27 -18.41
N ASN A 174 -16.22 -1.68 -17.68
CA ASN A 174 -16.28 -1.86 -16.24
C ASN A 174 -16.50 -0.54 -15.48
N LEU A 175 -15.96 0.57 -15.95
CA LEU A 175 -16.17 1.89 -15.35
C LEU A 175 -17.54 2.45 -15.68
N GLU A 176 -17.99 2.29 -16.91
CA GLU A 176 -19.35 2.66 -17.34
C GLU A 176 -20.41 1.90 -16.52
N ALA A 177 -20.23 0.59 -16.33
CA ALA A 177 -21.12 -0.20 -15.48
C ALA A 177 -21.12 0.27 -14.00
N LYS A 178 -19.97 0.71 -13.47
CA LYS A 178 -19.91 1.30 -12.12
C LYS A 178 -20.62 2.65 -12.06
N LEU A 179 -20.47 3.46 -13.10
CA LEU A 179 -21.11 4.75 -13.20
C LEU A 179 -22.64 4.60 -13.28
N GLU A 180 -23.11 3.70 -14.13
CA GLU A 180 -24.54 3.38 -14.27
C GLU A 180 -25.15 2.87 -12.95
N LYS A 181 -24.43 1.97 -12.26
CA LYS A 181 -24.83 1.51 -10.94
C LYS A 181 -24.89 2.66 -9.92
N LEU A 182 -23.89 3.53 -9.91
CA LEU A 182 -23.86 4.69 -9.02
C LEU A 182 -25.06 5.64 -9.29
N GLU A 183 -25.39 5.88 -10.56
CA GLU A 183 -26.56 6.67 -10.94
C GLU A 183 -27.86 6.03 -10.50
N GLN A 184 -27.96 4.70 -10.58
CA GLN A 184 -29.10 3.96 -10.08
C GLN A 184 -29.20 4.06 -8.55
N ASP A 185 -28.07 3.83 -7.84
CA ASP A 185 -28.02 3.95 -6.38
C ASP A 185 -28.41 5.36 -5.91
N ILE A 186 -28.02 6.42 -6.64
CA ILE A 186 -28.44 7.82 -6.36
C ILE A 186 -29.95 7.98 -6.53
N LYS A 187 -30.53 7.41 -7.60
CA LYS A 187 -31.99 7.51 -7.87
C LYS A 187 -32.82 6.74 -6.84
N ASP A 188 -32.29 5.60 -6.39
CA ASP A 188 -32.97 4.71 -5.44
C ASP A 188 -32.76 5.13 -3.98
N GLN A 189 -31.86 6.06 -3.72
CA GLN A 189 -31.51 6.52 -2.39
C GLN A 189 -32.62 7.43 -1.84
N THR A 190 -33.45 6.86 -0.96
CA THR A 190 -34.58 7.56 -0.32
C THR A 190 -34.23 8.12 1.05
N ASP A 191 -33.11 7.70 1.66
CA ASP A 191 -32.73 8.06 3.01
C ASP A 191 -31.49 8.95 3.04
N ASP A 192 -31.41 9.81 4.07
CA ASP A 192 -30.28 10.72 4.33
C ASP A 192 -29.03 9.93 4.83
N VAL A 193 -28.37 9.23 3.92
CA VAL A 193 -27.12 8.50 4.23
C VAL A 193 -26.01 9.52 4.40
N THR A 194 -25.50 9.65 5.62
CA THR A 194 -24.35 10.52 5.90
C THR A 194 -23.11 10.05 5.18
N ASP A 195 -22.70 10.79 4.17
CA ASP A 195 -21.48 10.56 3.40
C ASP A 195 -20.27 11.32 3.95
N PHE A 196 -19.11 11.11 3.34
CA PHE A 196 -17.86 11.76 3.75
C PHE A 196 -17.92 13.29 3.64
N ARG A 197 -18.60 13.83 2.60
CA ARG A 197 -18.77 15.28 2.41
C ARG A 197 -19.57 15.90 3.55
N GLN A 198 -20.65 15.25 3.94
CA GLN A 198 -21.53 15.72 5.01
C GLN A 198 -20.90 15.61 6.41
N MET A 199 -19.96 14.68 6.60
CA MET A 199 -19.21 14.55 7.87
C MET A 199 -18.34 15.77 8.16
N GLY A 200 -18.02 16.59 7.18
CA GLY A 200 -17.26 17.82 7.35
C GLY A 200 -15.78 17.63 7.68
N ILE A 201 -15.23 16.43 7.46
CA ILE A 201 -13.81 16.13 7.61
C ILE A 201 -13.02 16.97 6.61
N ASP A 202 -11.97 17.64 7.06
CA ASP A 202 -11.22 18.59 6.24
C ASP A 202 -9.69 18.34 6.22
N HIS A 203 -9.21 17.36 6.99
CA HIS A 203 -7.84 16.89 6.88
C HIS A 203 -7.70 15.42 7.28
N LEU A 204 -6.98 14.64 6.46
CA LEU A 204 -6.69 13.23 6.69
C LEU A 204 -5.20 13.04 7.03
N PHE A 205 -4.91 12.40 8.15
CA PHE A 205 -3.60 11.85 8.47
C PHE A 205 -3.64 10.34 8.23
N VAL A 206 -2.83 9.85 7.31
CA VAL A 206 -2.87 8.45 6.89
C VAL A 206 -1.57 7.76 7.26
N ASP A 207 -1.61 6.97 8.32
CA ASP A 207 -0.47 6.15 8.72
C ASP A 207 -0.33 4.93 7.81
N GLU A 208 0.92 4.54 7.55
CA GLU A 208 1.28 3.46 6.60
C GLU A 208 0.57 3.62 5.25
N SER A 209 0.66 4.83 4.70
CA SER A 209 -0.02 5.26 3.46
C SER A 209 0.33 4.39 2.23
N HIS A 210 1.45 3.64 2.27
CA HIS A 210 1.78 2.68 1.23
C HIS A 210 0.71 1.59 1.02
N ASN A 211 -0.21 1.40 1.98
CA ASN A 211 -1.36 0.51 1.81
C ASN A 211 -2.40 1.01 0.80
N PHE A 212 -2.32 2.29 0.39
CA PHE A 212 -3.18 2.94 -0.60
C PHE A 212 -2.48 3.17 -1.94
N LYS A 213 -1.29 2.64 -2.14
CA LYS A 213 -0.49 2.82 -3.36
C LYS A 213 -1.08 2.18 -4.61
N ASN A 214 -1.98 1.20 -4.46
CA ASN A 214 -2.61 0.51 -5.58
C ASN A 214 -3.84 1.28 -6.09
N LEU A 215 -3.63 2.51 -6.54
CA LEU A 215 -4.64 3.35 -7.14
C LEU A 215 -4.76 3.05 -8.65
N MET A 216 -5.97 3.22 -9.19
CA MET A 216 -6.23 3.05 -10.62
C MET A 216 -5.49 4.09 -11.47
N PHE A 217 -4.97 3.65 -12.61
CA PHE A 217 -4.41 4.51 -13.65
C PHE A 217 -4.53 3.86 -15.03
N ASN A 218 -4.53 4.68 -16.06
CA ASN A 218 -4.60 4.23 -17.44
C ASN A 218 -3.24 4.39 -18.13
N THR A 219 -2.86 3.41 -18.95
CA THR A 219 -1.59 3.44 -19.69
C THR A 219 -1.65 2.61 -20.97
N ARG A 220 -0.94 3.07 -21.99
CA ARG A 220 -0.69 2.36 -23.24
C ARG A 220 0.48 1.37 -23.12
N HIS A 221 1.22 1.39 -22.01
CA HIS A 221 2.42 0.60 -21.80
C HIS A 221 2.16 -0.78 -21.19
N ALA A 222 1.10 -1.46 -21.58
CA ALA A 222 0.63 -2.69 -20.94
C ALA A 222 1.63 -3.89 -20.96
N ARG A 223 2.70 -3.84 -21.77
CA ARG A 223 3.77 -4.85 -21.79
C ARG A 223 5.00 -4.49 -20.94
N VAL A 224 5.01 -3.31 -20.33
CA VAL A 224 6.14 -2.88 -19.52
C VAL A 224 6.04 -3.51 -18.14
N SER A 225 7.05 -4.29 -17.79
CA SER A 225 7.10 -4.98 -16.49
C SER A 225 7.29 -3.97 -15.34
N GLY A 226 6.66 -4.23 -14.19
CA GLY A 226 6.83 -3.39 -12.99
C GLY A 226 5.94 -2.16 -12.91
N LEU A 227 4.91 -2.05 -13.76
CA LEU A 227 3.92 -0.96 -13.67
C LEU A 227 2.91 -1.12 -12.52
N GLY A 228 2.79 -2.32 -11.94
CA GLY A 228 1.73 -2.64 -10.99
C GLY A 228 0.40 -2.96 -11.67
N ASN A 229 -0.66 -3.12 -10.86
CA ASN A 229 -2.00 -3.38 -11.38
C ASN A 229 -2.71 -2.07 -11.74
N PRO A 230 -2.99 -1.80 -13.02
CA PRO A 230 -3.64 -0.55 -13.43
C PRO A 230 -5.13 -0.47 -13.04
N GLU A 231 -5.78 -1.59 -12.70
CA GLU A 231 -7.18 -1.57 -12.23
C GLU A 231 -7.33 -0.99 -10.82
N GLY A 232 -6.23 -0.98 -10.05
CA GLY A 232 -6.22 -0.45 -8.71
C GLY A 232 -7.00 -1.28 -7.70
N SER A 233 -7.33 -0.68 -6.57
CA SER A 233 -8.14 -1.29 -5.50
C SER A 233 -9.21 -0.31 -5.01
N MET A 234 -10.38 -0.83 -4.61
CA MET A 234 -11.44 0.00 -4.04
C MET A 234 -11.00 0.74 -2.77
N LYS A 235 -10.09 0.14 -1.99
CA LYS A 235 -9.49 0.79 -0.81
C LYS A 235 -8.77 2.08 -1.20
N ALA A 236 -7.96 2.04 -2.25
CA ALA A 236 -7.24 3.21 -2.76
C ALA A 236 -8.19 4.22 -3.42
N MET A 237 -9.21 3.75 -4.14
CA MET A 237 -10.23 4.63 -4.74
C MET A 237 -11.02 5.39 -3.67
N ASN A 238 -11.46 4.72 -2.59
CA ASN A 238 -12.14 5.39 -1.47
C ASN A 238 -11.28 6.49 -0.84
N MET A 239 -9.98 6.26 -0.72
CA MET A 239 -9.05 7.30 -0.25
C MET A 239 -8.97 8.47 -1.24
N LEU A 240 -8.94 8.19 -2.54
CA LEU A 240 -8.93 9.24 -3.56
C LEU A 240 -10.22 10.07 -3.50
N PHE A 241 -11.39 9.45 -3.43
CA PHE A 241 -12.68 10.15 -3.33
C PHE A 241 -12.73 11.07 -2.11
N ALA A 242 -12.29 10.58 -0.96
CA ALA A 242 -12.24 11.38 0.26
C ALA A 242 -11.30 12.60 0.11
N ILE A 243 -10.08 12.40 -0.42
CA ILE A 243 -9.13 13.49 -0.64
C ILE A 243 -9.68 14.49 -1.67
N ARG A 244 -10.29 14.04 -2.77
CA ARG A 244 -10.91 14.92 -3.77
C ARG A 244 -12.04 15.74 -3.18
N THR A 245 -12.90 15.14 -2.34
CA THR A 245 -13.95 15.86 -1.62
C THR A 245 -13.39 17.04 -0.81
N ILE A 246 -12.25 16.85 -0.14
CA ILE A 246 -11.60 17.93 0.60
C ILE A 246 -10.96 18.95 -0.36
N GLN A 247 -10.29 18.50 -1.40
CA GLN A 247 -9.62 19.36 -2.40
C GLN A 247 -10.60 20.22 -3.18
N GLU A 248 -11.77 19.68 -3.54
CA GLU A 248 -12.83 20.45 -4.18
C GLU A 248 -13.33 21.58 -3.26
N ARG A 249 -13.62 21.25 -2.01
CA ARG A 249 -14.10 22.23 -1.03
C ARG A 249 -13.10 23.37 -0.77
N THR A 250 -11.80 23.06 -0.77
CA THR A 250 -10.75 24.06 -0.51
C THR A 250 -10.29 24.78 -1.78
N GLY A 251 -10.62 24.26 -2.96
CA GLY A 251 -10.11 24.75 -4.23
C GLY A 251 -8.60 24.54 -4.42
N ARG A 252 -7.93 23.77 -3.56
CA ARG A 252 -6.46 23.60 -3.49
C ARG A 252 -6.09 22.13 -3.38
N ASP A 253 -4.83 21.81 -3.70
CA ASP A 253 -4.24 20.51 -3.43
C ASP A 253 -3.94 20.33 -1.93
N LEU A 254 -4.96 20.39 -1.08
CA LEU A 254 -4.87 20.28 0.39
C LEU A 254 -5.78 19.18 0.92
N GLY A 255 -5.59 18.75 2.16
CA GLY A 255 -6.52 17.90 2.89
C GLY A 255 -5.98 16.52 3.27
N ALA A 256 -4.74 16.17 2.90
CA ALA A 256 -4.17 14.90 3.34
C ALA A 256 -2.69 15.04 3.70
N THR A 257 -2.28 14.26 4.70
CA THR A 257 -0.90 14.03 5.11
C THR A 257 -0.63 12.54 5.15
N PHE A 258 0.25 12.06 4.30
CA PHE A 258 0.61 10.66 4.19
C PHE A 258 1.88 10.36 4.99
N LEU A 259 1.81 9.36 5.86
CA LEU A 259 2.93 8.90 6.67
C LEU A 259 3.30 7.48 6.22
N SER A 260 4.56 7.25 5.92
CA SER A 260 5.03 5.91 5.56
C SER A 260 6.53 5.75 5.81
N GLY A 261 6.94 4.56 6.17
CA GLY A 261 8.34 4.11 6.14
C GLY A 261 8.83 3.80 4.70
N THR A 262 7.95 3.57 3.72
CA THR A 262 8.29 3.23 2.34
C THR A 262 7.44 4.02 1.35
N THR A 263 8.04 4.89 0.53
CA THR A 263 7.30 5.66 -0.49
C THR A 263 7.16 4.90 -1.79
N ILE A 264 8.27 4.34 -2.26
CA ILE A 264 8.36 3.57 -3.50
C ILE A 264 8.92 2.20 -3.11
N SER A 265 8.15 1.15 -3.30
CA SER A 265 8.57 -0.20 -2.96
C SER A 265 8.83 -1.08 -4.19
N ASN A 266 7.99 -0.97 -5.22
CA ASN A 266 8.01 -1.92 -6.33
C ASN A 266 8.04 -1.26 -7.72
N SER A 267 7.58 -0.03 -7.86
CA SER A 267 7.38 0.59 -9.18
C SER A 267 7.54 2.10 -9.16
N LEU A 268 8.07 2.65 -10.26
CA LEU A 268 8.10 4.08 -10.50
C LEU A 268 6.69 4.70 -10.55
N THR A 269 5.70 3.90 -10.92
CA THR A 269 4.28 4.29 -10.94
C THR A 269 3.78 4.76 -9.58
N GLU A 270 4.32 4.21 -8.49
CA GLU A 270 3.91 4.57 -7.12
C GLU A 270 4.13 6.06 -6.82
N LEU A 271 5.17 6.68 -7.40
CA LEU A 271 5.42 8.10 -7.24
C LEU A 271 4.39 8.96 -8.01
N TYR A 272 4.04 8.55 -9.23
CA TYR A 272 2.96 9.18 -9.99
C TYR A 272 1.64 9.11 -9.20
N LEU A 273 1.31 7.95 -8.65
CA LEU A 273 0.08 7.75 -7.88
C LEU A 273 0.06 8.58 -6.59
N LEU A 274 1.20 8.78 -5.95
CA LEU A 274 1.33 9.71 -4.83
C LEU A 274 0.99 11.15 -5.25
N PHE A 275 1.50 11.61 -6.39
CA PHE A 275 1.17 12.92 -6.92
C PHE A 275 -0.30 13.01 -7.36
N LYS A 276 -0.86 11.93 -7.88
CA LYS A 276 -2.29 11.86 -8.21
C LYS A 276 -3.17 12.09 -6.99
N TYR A 277 -2.76 11.67 -5.80
CA TYR A 277 -3.43 12.00 -4.54
C TYR A 277 -3.20 13.46 -4.12
N LEU A 278 -1.94 13.88 -4.10
CA LEU A 278 -1.52 15.06 -3.33
C LEU A 278 -1.29 16.31 -4.19
N ARG A 279 -1.10 16.18 -5.50
CA ARG A 279 -0.78 17.30 -6.39
C ARG A 279 -1.51 17.27 -7.75
N PRO A 280 -2.81 16.97 -7.79
CA PRO A 280 -3.52 16.86 -9.06
C PRO A 280 -3.52 18.17 -9.87
N LYS A 281 -3.80 19.32 -9.22
CA LYS A 281 -3.84 20.62 -9.89
C LYS A 281 -2.47 21.10 -10.35
N GLU A 282 -1.43 20.78 -9.58
CA GLU A 282 -0.07 21.11 -9.99
C GLU A 282 0.40 20.24 -11.15
N MET A 283 0.03 18.95 -11.19
CA MET A 283 0.28 18.11 -12.37
C MET A 283 -0.48 18.64 -13.60
N GLU A 284 -1.74 19.00 -13.45
CA GLU A 284 -2.54 19.60 -14.53
C GLU A 284 -1.91 20.89 -15.05
N ARG A 285 -1.43 21.78 -14.16
CA ARG A 285 -0.70 22.99 -14.52
C ARG A 285 0.56 22.72 -15.35
N GLN A 286 1.19 21.55 -15.14
CA GLN A 286 2.35 21.11 -15.93
C GLN A 286 1.95 20.33 -17.20
N GLY A 287 0.67 20.21 -17.51
CA GLY A 287 0.15 19.45 -18.63
C GLY A 287 0.25 17.93 -18.45
N ILE A 288 0.40 17.43 -17.21
CA ILE A 288 0.47 16.02 -16.88
C ILE A 288 -0.92 15.55 -16.44
N THR A 289 -1.72 15.09 -17.37
CA THR A 289 -3.10 14.63 -17.11
C THR A 289 -3.20 13.12 -16.87
N CYS A 290 -2.23 12.34 -17.35
CA CYS A 290 -2.25 10.89 -17.27
C CYS A 290 -0.86 10.31 -16.95
N PHE A 291 -0.81 9.01 -16.64
CA PHE A 291 0.45 8.32 -16.37
C PHE A 291 1.42 8.36 -17.55
N ASP A 292 0.92 8.19 -18.76
CA ASP A 292 1.79 8.16 -19.95
C ASP A 292 2.47 9.51 -20.20
N GLY A 293 1.76 10.63 -19.94
CA GLY A 293 2.34 11.97 -19.94
C GLY A 293 3.43 12.13 -18.88
N TRP A 294 3.16 11.67 -17.66
CA TRP A 294 4.15 11.68 -16.59
C TRP A 294 5.38 10.82 -16.92
N ALA A 295 5.15 9.60 -17.43
CA ALA A 295 6.22 8.69 -17.80
C ALA A 295 7.09 9.25 -18.95
N ALA A 296 6.49 9.94 -19.92
CA ALA A 296 7.23 10.59 -20.99
C ALA A 296 8.17 11.70 -20.48
N VAL A 297 7.80 12.39 -19.39
CA VAL A 297 8.60 13.46 -18.79
C VAL A 297 9.67 12.93 -17.84
N TYR A 298 9.34 11.93 -16.99
CA TYR A 298 10.14 11.55 -15.83
C TYR A 298 10.67 10.13 -15.83
N ALA A 299 10.25 9.25 -16.75
CA ALA A 299 10.62 7.85 -16.74
C ALA A 299 11.31 7.43 -18.06
N LYS A 300 12.32 6.57 -17.93
CA LYS A 300 13.01 5.95 -19.06
C LYS A 300 12.82 4.45 -19.03
N LYS A 301 12.39 3.90 -20.16
CA LYS A 301 12.36 2.46 -20.37
C LYS A 301 13.76 1.91 -20.60
N SER A 302 14.02 0.74 -20.07
CA SER A 302 15.15 -0.09 -20.43
C SER A 302 14.67 -1.48 -20.80
N THR A 303 15.40 -2.10 -21.70
CA THR A 303 15.16 -3.48 -22.11
C THR A 303 16.28 -4.33 -21.54
N ASP A 304 15.93 -5.31 -20.72
CA ASP A 304 16.89 -6.20 -20.08
C ASP A 304 16.54 -7.67 -20.33
N PHE A 305 17.53 -8.52 -20.28
CA PHE A 305 17.35 -9.97 -20.31
C PHE A 305 17.21 -10.48 -18.88
N GLU A 306 16.13 -11.20 -18.62
CA GLU A 306 15.84 -11.82 -17.33
C GLU A 306 15.60 -13.31 -17.49
N PHE A 307 15.93 -14.10 -16.46
CA PHE A 307 15.51 -15.48 -16.43
C PHE A 307 14.03 -15.57 -16.05
N SER A 308 13.26 -16.30 -16.86
CA SER A 308 11.90 -16.69 -16.50
C SER A 308 11.95 -17.71 -15.34
N VAL A 309 10.78 -17.95 -14.71
CA VAL A 309 10.66 -19.02 -13.70
C VAL A 309 10.92 -20.42 -14.25
N THR A 310 10.84 -20.59 -15.58
CA THR A 310 11.24 -21.81 -16.32
C THR A 310 12.70 -21.80 -16.75
N ASN A 311 13.52 -20.90 -16.18
CA ASN A 311 14.95 -20.75 -16.46
C ASN A 311 15.31 -20.40 -17.92
N GLN A 312 14.35 -19.83 -18.65
CA GLN A 312 14.57 -19.34 -20.02
C GLN A 312 14.95 -17.85 -19.98
N VAL A 313 15.85 -17.43 -20.86
CA VAL A 313 16.19 -16.01 -21.02
C VAL A 313 15.07 -15.32 -21.79
N VAL A 314 14.41 -14.37 -21.16
CA VAL A 314 13.34 -13.57 -21.76
C VAL A 314 13.72 -12.09 -21.75
N GLN A 315 13.41 -11.42 -22.84
CA GLN A 315 13.61 -9.98 -22.94
C GLN A 315 12.40 -9.27 -22.35
N LYS A 316 12.62 -8.35 -21.40
CA LYS A 316 11.55 -7.57 -20.75
C LYS A 316 11.87 -6.08 -20.79
N GLU A 317 10.87 -5.31 -21.17
CA GLU A 317 10.90 -3.85 -21.00
C GLU A 317 10.46 -3.47 -19.57
N ARG A 318 11.19 -2.53 -18.96
CA ARG A 318 10.84 -1.96 -17.67
C ARG A 318 11.06 -0.44 -17.65
N PHE A 319 10.24 0.30 -16.92
CA PHE A 319 10.60 1.63 -16.46
C PHE A 319 11.57 1.50 -15.29
N ARG A 320 12.87 1.62 -15.55
CA ARG A 320 13.91 1.38 -14.56
C ARG A 320 14.52 2.65 -14.01
N TYR A 321 14.54 3.69 -14.79
CA TYR A 321 15.24 4.92 -14.45
C TYR A 321 14.31 6.13 -14.49
N PHE A 322 14.51 7.03 -13.52
CA PHE A 322 13.96 8.37 -13.64
C PHE A 322 14.89 9.23 -14.49
N ILE A 323 14.30 10.05 -15.33
CA ILE A 323 14.97 11.17 -16.01
C ILE A 323 14.51 12.48 -15.39
N LYS A 324 15.21 13.58 -15.67
CA LYS A 324 14.95 14.90 -15.05
C LYS A 324 14.89 14.81 -13.51
N VAL A 325 15.84 14.08 -12.95
CA VAL A 325 15.86 13.80 -11.51
C VAL A 325 15.88 15.06 -10.65
N PRO A 326 16.61 16.14 -11.00
CA PRO A 326 16.58 17.38 -10.21
C PRO A 326 15.21 18.04 -10.17
N GLU A 327 14.49 18.10 -11.28
CA GLU A 327 13.15 18.67 -11.39
C GLU A 327 12.14 17.83 -10.62
N LEU A 328 12.20 16.51 -10.79
CA LEU A 328 11.34 15.58 -10.06
C LEU A 328 11.62 15.64 -8.54
N ALA A 329 12.88 15.73 -8.13
CA ALA A 329 13.27 15.85 -6.75
C ALA A 329 12.77 17.16 -6.12
N ASN A 330 12.84 18.27 -6.85
CA ASN A 330 12.29 19.56 -6.41
C ASN A 330 10.76 19.48 -6.28
N PHE A 331 10.09 18.92 -7.28
CA PHE A 331 8.64 18.73 -7.29
C PHE A 331 8.17 17.89 -6.10
N TYR A 332 8.93 16.85 -5.76
CA TYR A 332 8.68 15.99 -4.61
C TYR A 332 9.01 16.69 -3.27
N ALA A 333 10.13 17.39 -3.21
CA ALA A 333 10.60 18.09 -2.00
C ALA A 333 9.68 19.24 -1.57
N GLU A 334 8.89 19.82 -2.50
CA GLU A 334 7.91 20.85 -2.16
C GLU A 334 6.82 20.35 -1.21
N ILE A 335 6.48 19.06 -1.28
CA ILE A 335 5.41 18.44 -0.47
C ILE A 335 5.93 17.41 0.52
N THR A 336 7.22 17.10 0.53
CA THR A 336 7.77 16.00 1.31
C THR A 336 8.92 16.50 2.19
N ASP A 337 8.88 16.15 3.46
CA ASP A 337 10.03 16.24 4.35
C ASP A 337 10.64 14.84 4.52
N TYR A 338 11.95 14.69 4.27
CA TYR A 338 12.65 13.42 4.30
C TYR A 338 13.70 13.44 5.42
N LYS A 339 13.64 12.45 6.32
CA LYS A 339 14.66 12.22 7.34
C LYS A 339 14.99 10.74 7.43
N THR A 340 16.24 10.41 7.48
CA THR A 340 16.73 9.07 7.80
C THR A 340 16.81 8.90 9.32
N ALA A 341 16.99 7.67 9.79
CA ALA A 341 17.26 7.43 11.20
C ALA A 341 18.57 8.14 11.67
N GLU A 342 19.53 8.25 10.77
CA GLU A 342 20.79 8.96 10.99
C GLU A 342 20.58 10.48 11.18
N ASP A 343 19.70 11.09 10.35
CA ASP A 343 19.36 12.51 10.46
C ASP A 343 18.71 12.89 11.80
N VAL A 344 18.04 11.95 12.44
CA VAL A 344 17.34 12.16 13.71
C VAL A 344 18.04 11.54 14.93
N GLY A 345 19.22 10.94 14.71
CA GLY A 345 20.04 10.36 15.76
C GLY A 345 19.38 9.16 16.47
N VAL A 346 18.54 8.41 15.76
CA VAL A 346 17.98 7.16 16.30
C VAL A 346 19.08 6.12 16.36
N ASP A 347 19.40 5.72 17.58
CA ASP A 347 20.36 4.65 17.83
C ASP A 347 19.81 3.32 17.30
N ARG A 348 20.52 2.73 16.36
CA ARG A 348 20.15 1.45 15.77
C ARG A 348 21.17 0.40 16.18
N PRO A 349 20.72 -0.81 16.57
CA PRO A 349 21.65 -1.90 16.77
C PRO A 349 22.39 -2.24 15.48
N GLU A 350 23.63 -2.67 15.60
CA GLU A 350 24.40 -3.15 14.47
C GLU A 350 23.70 -4.37 13.85
N LEU A 351 23.54 -4.33 12.52
CA LEU A 351 22.99 -5.45 11.77
C LEU A 351 24.07 -6.51 11.56
N ASN A 352 23.91 -7.67 12.17
CA ASN A 352 24.68 -8.86 11.89
C ASN A 352 23.80 -9.86 11.14
N GLU A 353 23.76 -9.74 9.81
CA GLU A 353 22.93 -10.60 8.97
C GLU A 353 23.63 -11.95 8.75
N GLN A 354 22.95 -13.03 9.12
CA GLN A 354 23.43 -14.40 8.92
C GLN A 354 22.44 -15.17 8.05
N LEU A 355 22.84 -15.47 6.82
CA LEU A 355 22.04 -16.28 5.90
C LEU A 355 22.17 -17.76 6.25
N TYR A 356 21.06 -18.38 6.58
CA TYR A 356 20.98 -19.80 6.90
C TYR A 356 20.45 -20.61 5.72
N HIS A 357 21.36 -21.33 5.06
CA HIS A 357 21.02 -22.22 3.97
C HIS A 357 20.57 -23.58 4.52
N ILE A 358 19.32 -23.95 4.26
CA ILE A 358 18.75 -25.24 4.62
C ILE A 358 18.51 -26.03 3.32
N PRO A 359 19.15 -27.18 3.13
CA PRO A 359 18.95 -27.99 1.93
C PRO A 359 17.49 -28.50 1.87
N PRO A 360 16.96 -28.74 0.66
CA PRO A 360 15.62 -29.29 0.53
C PRO A 360 15.56 -30.70 1.10
N THR A 361 14.42 -31.05 1.67
CA THR A 361 14.14 -32.43 2.08
C THR A 361 13.84 -33.30 0.86
N PRO A 362 13.98 -34.65 0.93
CA PRO A 362 13.67 -35.53 -0.19
C PRO A 362 12.25 -35.36 -0.76
N GLN A 363 11.27 -35.04 0.11
CA GLN A 363 9.91 -34.75 -0.33
C GLN A 363 9.82 -33.45 -1.11
N GLN A 364 10.56 -32.43 -0.68
CA GLN A 364 10.65 -31.15 -1.41
C GLN A 364 11.32 -31.32 -2.78
N GLU A 365 12.38 -32.13 -2.87
CA GLU A 365 13.04 -32.41 -4.18
C GLU A 365 12.08 -33.06 -5.18
N ILE A 366 11.30 -34.04 -4.72
CA ILE A 366 10.28 -34.70 -5.56
C ILE A 366 9.21 -33.66 -5.98
N PHE A 367 8.76 -32.84 -5.05
CA PHE A 367 7.71 -31.87 -5.35
C PHE A 367 8.20 -30.74 -6.26
N ILE A 368 9.47 -30.34 -6.20
CA ILE A 368 10.07 -29.38 -7.13
C ILE A 368 9.93 -29.86 -8.58
N GLN A 369 10.19 -31.15 -8.84
CA GLN A 369 10.06 -31.71 -10.18
C GLN A 369 8.61 -31.71 -10.67
N LYS A 370 7.65 -32.00 -9.79
CA LYS A 370 6.21 -31.88 -10.08
C LYS A 370 5.83 -30.43 -10.42
N LEU A 371 6.33 -29.49 -9.62
CA LEU A 371 6.03 -28.05 -9.78
C LEU A 371 6.61 -27.48 -11.07
N ILE A 372 7.80 -27.93 -11.48
CA ILE A 372 8.39 -27.55 -12.77
C ILE A 372 7.51 -28.03 -13.92
N LYS A 373 7.06 -29.29 -13.89
CA LYS A 373 6.15 -29.84 -14.92
C LYS A 373 4.83 -29.06 -14.97
N PHE A 374 4.25 -28.75 -13.82
CA PHE A 374 3.06 -27.89 -13.76
C PHE A 374 3.32 -26.50 -14.39
N ALA A 375 4.45 -25.87 -14.05
CA ALA A 375 4.80 -24.56 -14.59
C ALA A 375 5.03 -24.57 -16.12
N GLU A 376 5.48 -25.71 -16.69
CA GLU A 376 5.70 -25.89 -18.13
C GLU A 376 4.42 -26.23 -18.89
N THR A 377 3.57 -27.09 -18.32
CA THR A 377 2.42 -27.69 -19.04
C THR A 377 1.09 -27.02 -18.70
N GLY A 378 0.96 -26.40 -17.53
CA GLY A 378 -0.33 -25.93 -16.99
C GLY A 378 -1.21 -27.04 -16.39
N ASP A 379 -0.76 -28.30 -16.47
CA ASP A 379 -1.53 -29.43 -15.95
C ASP A 379 -1.45 -29.51 -14.43
N ALA A 380 -2.56 -29.13 -13.77
CA ALA A 380 -2.69 -29.04 -12.32
C ALA A 380 -2.63 -30.41 -11.62
N THR A 381 -2.76 -31.52 -12.35
CA THR A 381 -2.67 -32.87 -11.77
C THR A 381 -1.28 -33.16 -11.21
N TYR A 382 -0.22 -32.54 -11.76
CA TYR A 382 1.14 -32.65 -11.21
C TYR A 382 1.28 -32.13 -9.78
N ILE A 383 0.44 -31.17 -9.38
CA ILE A 383 0.44 -30.58 -8.02
C ILE A 383 -0.78 -31.04 -7.19
N ASP A 384 -1.35 -32.17 -7.58
CA ASP A 384 -2.46 -32.83 -6.90
C ASP A 384 -3.70 -31.91 -6.76
N ARG A 385 -4.02 -31.14 -7.83
CA ARG A 385 -5.18 -30.26 -7.93
C ARG A 385 -6.12 -30.65 -9.07
N GLU A 386 -7.39 -30.21 -8.93
CA GLU A 386 -8.34 -30.19 -10.03
C GLU A 386 -7.86 -29.30 -11.18
N PRO A 387 -8.32 -29.56 -12.43
CA PRO A 387 -7.98 -28.73 -13.58
C PRO A 387 -8.23 -27.24 -13.31
N LEU A 388 -7.35 -26.40 -13.86
CA LEU A 388 -7.46 -24.96 -13.69
C LEU A 388 -8.69 -24.39 -14.40
N SER A 389 -9.36 -23.43 -13.78
CA SER A 389 -10.34 -22.58 -14.44
C SER A 389 -9.65 -21.59 -15.41
N GLU A 390 -10.38 -21.02 -16.38
CA GLU A 390 -9.84 -19.99 -17.30
C GLU A 390 -9.12 -18.83 -16.60
N ALA A 391 -9.60 -18.42 -15.44
CA ALA A 391 -8.96 -17.36 -14.64
C ALA A 391 -7.66 -17.85 -14.00
N GLU A 392 -7.61 -19.09 -13.55
CA GLU A 392 -6.44 -19.72 -12.95
C GLU A 392 -5.37 -20.05 -13.98
N GLU A 393 -5.74 -20.40 -15.21
CA GLU A 393 -4.79 -20.61 -16.31
C GLU A 393 -3.95 -19.35 -16.55
N LYS A 394 -4.59 -18.17 -16.56
CA LYS A 394 -3.89 -16.89 -16.66
C LYS A 394 -2.98 -16.59 -15.45
N ALA A 395 -3.28 -17.19 -14.31
CA ALA A 395 -2.55 -17.06 -13.05
C ALA A 395 -1.61 -18.26 -12.76
N GLN A 396 -1.41 -19.18 -13.71
CA GLN A 396 -0.62 -20.42 -13.56
C GLN A 396 0.71 -20.19 -12.85
N MET A 397 1.49 -19.19 -13.28
CA MET A 397 2.80 -18.90 -12.69
C MET A 397 2.70 -18.32 -11.27
N LEU A 398 1.62 -17.61 -10.95
CA LEU A 398 1.36 -17.14 -9.60
C LEU A 398 1.02 -18.32 -8.67
N ILE A 399 0.27 -19.28 -9.17
CA ILE A 399 -0.05 -20.53 -8.47
C ILE A 399 1.26 -21.30 -8.21
N ALA A 400 2.09 -21.51 -9.24
CA ALA A 400 3.39 -22.18 -9.11
C ALA A 400 4.27 -21.49 -8.05
N THR A 401 4.36 -20.17 -8.08
CA THR A 401 5.13 -19.39 -7.10
C THR A 401 4.57 -19.53 -5.68
N ASN A 402 3.24 -19.54 -5.51
CA ASN A 402 2.61 -19.75 -4.22
C ASN A 402 2.93 -21.14 -3.63
N TYR A 403 2.84 -22.19 -4.46
CA TYR A 403 3.20 -23.55 -4.06
C TYR A 403 4.69 -23.66 -3.74
N SER A 404 5.57 -23.02 -4.52
CA SER A 404 6.99 -22.95 -4.25
C SER A 404 7.28 -22.33 -2.88
N ASN A 405 6.65 -21.21 -2.56
CA ASN A 405 6.80 -20.53 -1.28
C ASN A 405 6.31 -21.40 -0.11
N LYS A 406 5.14 -22.03 -0.25
CA LYS A 406 4.60 -22.95 0.76
C LYS A 406 5.52 -24.15 0.99
N MET A 407 5.90 -24.82 -0.10
CA MET A 407 6.80 -25.97 -0.07
C MET A 407 8.14 -25.62 0.59
N SER A 408 8.69 -24.46 0.25
CA SER A 408 9.99 -24.04 0.77
C SER A 408 9.98 -23.80 2.29
N LEU A 409 8.82 -23.49 2.86
CA LEU A 409 8.68 -23.28 4.29
C LEU A 409 8.38 -24.60 5.01
N ASP A 410 7.31 -25.29 4.61
CA ASP A 410 6.91 -26.60 5.13
C ASP A 410 5.92 -27.28 4.17
N MET A 411 6.17 -28.56 3.85
CA MET A 411 5.31 -29.33 2.96
C MET A 411 3.87 -29.47 3.45
N ARG A 412 3.63 -29.39 4.76
CA ARG A 412 2.29 -29.42 5.36
C ARG A 412 1.44 -28.18 5.05
N LEU A 413 2.03 -27.12 4.51
CA LEU A 413 1.28 -25.97 3.96
C LEU A 413 0.62 -26.29 2.61
N ILE A 414 1.08 -27.34 1.94
CA ILE A 414 0.46 -27.87 0.72
C ILE A 414 -0.60 -28.87 1.11
N ASP A 415 -0.18 -29.94 1.79
CA ASP A 415 -1.06 -30.97 2.32
C ASP A 415 -0.49 -31.53 3.65
N GLN A 416 -1.35 -31.67 4.66
CA GLN A 416 -0.93 -32.17 5.96
C GLN A 416 -0.52 -33.66 5.95
N GLN A 417 -0.86 -34.40 4.90
CA GLN A 417 -0.42 -35.77 4.68
C GLN A 417 1.10 -35.93 4.55
N TYR A 418 1.81 -34.85 4.15
CA TYR A 418 3.26 -34.88 4.07
C TYR A 418 3.96 -35.12 5.41
N GLY A 419 3.29 -34.88 6.51
CA GLY A 419 3.84 -35.12 7.85
C GLY A 419 4.97 -34.14 8.21
N ASP A 420 5.55 -34.37 9.39
CA ASP A 420 6.66 -33.58 9.92
C ASP A 420 8.01 -34.10 9.41
N SER A 421 8.89 -33.20 9.02
CA SER A 421 10.27 -33.52 8.65
C SER A 421 11.27 -32.84 9.59
N PRO A 422 12.24 -33.58 10.18
CA PRO A 422 13.26 -32.96 11.03
C PRO A 422 14.18 -32.00 10.28
N GLY A 423 14.29 -32.12 8.95
CA GLY A 423 15.08 -31.25 8.08
C GLY A 423 14.35 -30.01 7.57
N ASN A 424 13.10 -29.76 7.96
CA ASN A 424 12.35 -28.59 7.48
C ASN A 424 12.79 -27.29 8.19
N LYS A 425 12.40 -26.15 7.60
CA LYS A 425 12.75 -24.82 8.13
C LYS A 425 12.24 -24.59 9.55
N ALA A 426 11.08 -25.14 9.92
CA ALA A 426 10.53 -25.02 11.26
C ALA A 426 11.42 -25.70 12.32
N SER A 427 11.97 -26.86 11.99
CA SER A 427 12.89 -27.60 12.88
C SER A 427 14.22 -26.86 13.08
N HIS A 428 14.79 -26.34 11.98
CA HIS A 428 16.02 -25.53 12.04
C HIS A 428 15.81 -24.21 12.78
N CYS A 429 14.69 -23.54 12.55
CA CYS A 429 14.31 -22.32 13.27
C CYS A 429 14.20 -22.58 14.78
N ALA A 430 13.48 -23.64 15.19
CA ALA A 430 13.37 -24.02 16.61
C ALA A 430 14.73 -24.34 17.25
N ALA A 431 15.65 -24.97 16.49
CA ALA A 431 17.02 -25.22 16.95
C ALA A 431 17.78 -23.91 17.21
N LYS A 432 17.68 -22.97 16.27
CA LYS A 432 18.34 -21.66 16.41
C LYS A 432 17.76 -20.81 17.52
N ILE A 433 16.44 -20.84 17.71
CA ILE A 433 15.80 -20.15 18.84
C ILE A 433 16.35 -20.68 20.17
N ALA A 434 16.44 -22.01 20.32
CA ALA A 434 17.00 -22.61 21.53
C ALA A 434 18.46 -22.22 21.73
N GLU A 435 19.30 -22.32 20.68
CA GLU A 435 20.71 -21.91 20.70
C GLU A 435 20.89 -20.46 21.19
N TYR A 436 20.14 -19.52 20.58
CA TYR A 436 20.23 -18.11 20.94
C TYR A 436 19.60 -17.82 22.30
N TYR A 437 18.56 -18.54 22.71
CA TYR A 437 17.99 -18.42 24.04
C TYR A 437 19.04 -18.69 25.11
N TYR A 438 19.75 -19.82 25.04
CA TYR A 438 20.80 -20.15 25.99
C TYR A 438 22.01 -19.23 25.90
N LYS A 439 22.40 -18.84 24.69
CA LYS A 439 23.53 -17.93 24.49
C LYS A 439 23.32 -16.55 25.14
N TYR A 440 22.09 -16.04 25.12
CA TYR A 440 21.77 -14.70 25.60
C TYR A 440 20.88 -14.71 26.86
N LEU A 441 20.81 -15.81 27.58
CA LEU A 441 19.97 -15.98 28.76
C LEU A 441 20.27 -14.94 29.85
N ASP A 442 21.55 -14.73 30.15
CA ASP A 442 22.01 -13.78 31.17
C ASP A 442 21.69 -12.32 30.81
N GLN A 443 21.63 -12.02 29.52
CA GLN A 443 21.32 -10.71 29.00
C GLN A 443 19.80 -10.48 28.82
N LYS A 444 18.98 -11.49 29.10
CA LYS A 444 17.53 -11.47 28.85
C LYS A 444 17.16 -11.06 27.41
N GLY A 445 17.93 -11.56 26.43
CA GLY A 445 17.78 -11.25 25.03
C GLY A 445 16.39 -11.60 24.49
N THR A 446 15.79 -10.68 23.74
CA THR A 446 14.49 -10.88 23.10
C THR A 446 14.66 -11.41 21.68
N GLN A 447 13.87 -12.40 21.29
CA GLN A 447 13.88 -12.97 19.96
C GLN A 447 12.54 -12.73 19.27
N PHE A 448 12.57 -12.26 18.03
CA PHE A 448 11.40 -12.11 17.17
C PHE A 448 11.45 -13.11 16.03
N ILE A 449 10.32 -13.72 15.71
CA ILE A 449 10.17 -14.66 14.61
C ILE A 449 9.17 -14.06 13.62
N PHE A 450 9.60 -13.87 12.39
CA PHE A 450 8.76 -13.38 11.28
C PHE A 450 8.58 -14.48 10.26
N SER A 451 7.37 -14.62 9.74
CA SER A 451 7.05 -15.53 8.65
C SER A 451 6.00 -14.89 7.74
N ASP A 452 6.28 -14.86 6.45
CA ASP A 452 5.37 -14.31 5.45
C ASP A 452 4.16 -15.20 5.18
N LEU A 453 4.25 -16.47 5.56
CA LEU A 453 3.20 -17.46 5.37
C LEU A 453 2.77 -18.08 6.71
N SER A 454 1.56 -18.64 6.72
CA SER A 454 1.04 -19.39 7.87
C SER A 454 0.98 -18.56 9.16
N THR A 455 0.29 -17.41 9.06
CA THR A 455 0.05 -16.53 10.23
C THR A 455 -0.64 -17.29 11.37
N TYR A 456 -0.35 -16.87 12.59
CA TYR A 456 -0.93 -17.50 13.79
C TYR A 456 -2.47 -17.45 13.75
N LYS A 457 -3.09 -18.63 13.91
CA LYS A 457 -4.52 -18.79 14.11
C LYS A 457 -4.74 -19.70 15.31
N PRO A 458 -5.58 -19.30 16.29
CA PRO A 458 -5.97 -20.20 17.38
C PRO A 458 -6.60 -21.48 16.80
N ASP A 459 -6.34 -22.60 17.44
CA ASP A 459 -6.95 -23.90 17.14
C ASP A 459 -6.72 -24.46 15.72
N GLN A 460 -5.82 -23.86 14.94
CA GLN A 460 -5.38 -24.37 13.65
C GLN A 460 -3.87 -24.55 13.63
N TRP A 461 -3.43 -25.61 12.90
CA TRP A 461 -2.01 -25.79 12.65
C TRP A 461 -1.45 -24.59 11.90
N ASN A 462 -0.34 -24.06 12.40
CA ASN A 462 0.40 -22.98 11.75
C ASN A 462 1.90 -23.10 12.10
N ILE A 463 2.74 -22.41 11.32
CA ILE A 463 4.21 -22.52 11.47
C ILE A 463 4.68 -22.06 12.86
N TYR A 464 4.04 -21.05 13.45
CA TYR A 464 4.40 -20.55 14.78
C TYR A 464 4.10 -21.56 15.87
N SER A 465 2.92 -22.23 15.82
CA SER A 465 2.56 -23.29 16.77
C SER A 465 3.51 -24.46 16.66
N GLU A 466 3.96 -24.79 15.44
CA GLU A 466 4.93 -25.86 15.19
C GLU A 466 6.32 -25.52 15.73
N ILE A 467 6.83 -24.31 15.45
CA ILE A 467 8.11 -23.84 15.99
C ILE A 467 8.06 -23.86 17.54
N ARG A 468 6.95 -23.37 18.14
CA ARG A 468 6.75 -23.39 19.58
C ARG A 468 6.76 -24.81 20.16
N ARG A 469 6.08 -25.75 19.49
CA ARG A 469 6.07 -27.16 19.88
C ARG A 469 7.48 -27.77 19.86
N LYS A 470 8.22 -27.54 18.79
CA LYS A 470 9.59 -28.04 18.60
C LYS A 470 10.59 -27.40 19.56
N THR A 471 10.39 -26.13 19.91
CA THR A 471 11.26 -25.45 20.90
C THR A 471 11.01 -25.98 22.30
N ARG A 472 9.75 -26.23 22.71
CA ARG A 472 9.41 -26.79 24.02
C ARG A 472 9.87 -28.23 24.24
N GLY A 473 10.01 -29.02 23.20
CA GLY A 473 10.50 -30.41 23.28
C GLY A 473 12.03 -30.53 23.30
N ARG A 474 12.76 -29.43 23.43
CA ARG A 474 14.22 -29.40 23.53
C ARG A 474 14.61 -29.09 24.98
N PRO A 475 15.59 -29.83 25.55
CA PRO A 475 16.07 -29.61 26.93
C PRO A 475 16.70 -28.24 27.09
#